data_260e8e82d3670c4f93a76358bb20f0f5
#
_entry.id   260e8e82d3670c4f93a76358bb20f0f5
#
_cell.length_a   1.000
_cell.length_b   1.000
_cell.length_c   1.000
_cell.angle_alpha   90.00
_cell.angle_beta   90.00
_cell.angle_gamma   90.00
#
_symmetry.space_group_name_H-M   'P 1'
#
loop_
_entity.id
_entity.type
_entity.pdbx_description
1 polymer ?
#
loop_
_entity_poly.entity_id
_entity_poly.type
_entity_poly.pdbx_seq_one_letter_code
_entity_poly.pdbx_strand_id
1 'polypeptide(L)'
;MKALIIFPMLLSIACHTTAQQKIEFTAPGVYPEGIAYNPAQQVFYVSGVRIPSIGKVDKSGRYTQLFMDSTLRSIYGMKLDAAGKKLWFCASDGNYSKFKSDATFKRMMRLVAIDINTGKKTNDIDLTALSIGEHFANDLTFDDKGNIYITDSYSPNIYKVDAAGRASLFANSPLFYAAGIGLNGLVYHPSGYLLAVNSGAGCLLKIPASNPTDITRVKIPQFFPGGDGMLLNDNNTVTLVQNQSVNKIFQITTADEWKTAKVTMATPADALFAQPSTATFAGRDTWIMNSKLNELADSMHIPSDRFSIQLANFIPVK
;
A
#
# COMPACT_ATOMS: atom_id res chain seq x y z
N MET A 1 -75.74 -11.43 -1.95
CA MET A 1 -74.68 -10.49 -2.37
C MET A 1 -73.41 -10.85 -1.61
N LYS A 2 -72.41 -11.45 -2.29
CA LYS A 2 -71.10 -11.80 -1.70
C LYS A 2 -70.13 -10.69 -2.09
N ALA A 3 -69.60 -9.95 -1.07
CA ALA A 3 -68.61 -8.90 -1.28
C ALA A 3 -67.23 -9.55 -1.54
N LEU A 4 -66.62 -9.22 -2.69
CA LEU A 4 -65.28 -9.65 -3.06
C LEU A 4 -64.27 -8.62 -2.43
N ILE A 5 -63.49 -9.05 -1.45
CA ILE A 5 -62.42 -8.24 -0.86
C ILE A 5 -61.18 -8.46 -1.72
N ILE A 6 -60.78 -7.44 -2.47
CA ILE A 6 -59.54 -7.42 -3.23
C ILE A 6 -58.40 -6.86 -2.29
N PHE A 7 -57.45 -7.71 -1.92
CA PHE A 7 -56.24 -7.28 -1.18
C PHE A 7 -55.22 -6.74 -2.21
N PRO A 8 -54.72 -5.52 -2.05
CA PRO A 8 -53.64 -5.02 -2.90
C PRO A 8 -52.33 -5.70 -2.52
N MET A 9 -51.75 -6.44 -3.43
CA MET A 9 -50.43 -7.03 -3.35
C MET A 9 -49.37 -5.91 -3.53
N LEU A 10 -48.79 -5.45 -2.44
CA LEU A 10 -47.65 -4.52 -2.47
C LEU A 10 -46.45 -5.25 -3.03
N LEU A 11 -46.09 -4.95 -4.27
CA LEU A 11 -44.87 -5.39 -4.92
C LEU A 11 -43.70 -4.55 -4.35
N SER A 12 -42.94 -5.09 -3.38
CA SER A 12 -41.72 -4.49 -2.90
C SER A 12 -40.63 -4.66 -4.00
N ILE A 13 -40.35 -3.58 -4.73
CA ILE A 13 -39.21 -3.49 -5.63
C ILE A 13 -37.95 -3.43 -4.73
N ALA A 14 -37.27 -4.56 -4.58
CA ALA A 14 -35.94 -4.61 -4.00
C ALA A 14 -34.98 -3.89 -4.94
N CYS A 15 -34.64 -2.63 -4.62
CA CYS A 15 -33.63 -1.89 -5.33
C CYS A 15 -32.28 -2.54 -5.00
N HIS A 16 -31.78 -3.43 -5.86
CA HIS A 16 -30.40 -3.94 -5.75
C HIS A 16 -29.47 -2.81 -6.14
N THR A 17 -28.99 -2.07 -5.17
CA THR A 17 -27.86 -1.17 -5.38
C THR A 17 -26.64 -2.06 -5.65
N THR A 18 -26.19 -2.12 -6.91
CA THR A 18 -24.89 -2.69 -7.24
C THR A 18 -23.83 -1.92 -6.42
N ALA A 19 -23.08 -2.64 -5.58
CA ALA A 19 -22.01 -2.03 -4.80
C ALA A 19 -21.05 -1.31 -5.77
N GLN A 20 -20.67 -0.08 -5.43
CA GLN A 20 -19.75 0.71 -6.23
C GLN A 20 -18.41 -0.06 -6.34
N GLN A 21 -18.02 -0.43 -7.56
CA GLN A 21 -16.80 -1.20 -7.81
C GLN A 21 -15.58 -0.34 -8.05
N LYS A 22 -15.77 0.95 -8.36
CA LYS A 22 -14.69 1.88 -8.69
C LYS A 22 -15.05 3.30 -8.26
N ILE A 23 -14.12 3.98 -7.61
CA ILE A 23 -14.19 5.40 -7.26
C ILE A 23 -13.18 6.12 -8.11
N GLU A 24 -13.64 6.89 -9.09
CA GLU A 24 -12.79 7.75 -9.91
C GLU A 24 -12.67 9.13 -9.28
N PHE A 25 -11.48 9.72 -9.35
CA PHE A 25 -11.22 11.06 -8.83
C PHE A 25 -10.22 11.82 -9.71
N THR A 26 -10.28 13.15 -9.63
CA THR A 26 -9.39 14.04 -10.37
C THR A 26 -8.35 14.64 -9.43
N ALA A 27 -7.06 14.34 -9.70
CA ALA A 27 -5.90 14.83 -8.97
C ALA A 27 -4.74 15.10 -9.95
N PRO A 28 -4.73 16.28 -10.62
CA PRO A 28 -3.87 16.53 -11.77
C PRO A 28 -2.40 16.29 -11.50
N GLY A 29 -1.82 15.33 -12.22
CA GLY A 29 -0.41 14.99 -12.19
C GLY A 29 0.11 14.47 -10.85
N VAL A 30 -0.74 14.04 -9.92
CA VAL A 30 -0.34 13.56 -8.58
C VAL A 30 0.32 12.19 -8.65
N TYR A 31 -0.24 11.26 -9.43
CA TYR A 31 0.18 9.85 -9.51
C TYR A 31 0.20 9.20 -8.12
N PRO A 32 -0.98 8.84 -7.60
CA PRO A 32 -1.09 8.25 -6.26
C PRO A 32 -0.48 6.85 -6.23
N GLU A 33 0.17 6.50 -5.09
CA GLU A 33 0.78 5.18 -4.88
C GLU A 33 0.23 4.53 -3.60
N GLY A 34 0.42 5.17 -2.44
CA GLY A 34 -0.10 4.69 -1.17
C GLY A 34 -1.58 5.00 -0.98
N ILE A 35 -2.27 4.13 -0.24
CA ILE A 35 -3.67 4.30 0.13
C ILE A 35 -3.90 3.87 1.58
N ALA A 36 -4.71 4.63 2.32
CA ALA A 36 -5.19 4.27 3.65
C ALA A 36 -6.65 4.72 3.82
N TYR A 37 -7.49 3.89 4.43
CA TYR A 37 -8.89 4.23 4.69
C TYR A 37 -9.11 4.67 6.13
N ASN A 38 -9.86 5.75 6.31
CA ASN A 38 -10.30 6.22 7.63
C ASN A 38 -11.79 5.90 7.83
N PRO A 39 -12.14 4.93 8.69
CA PRO A 39 -13.52 4.54 8.90
C PRO A 39 -14.35 5.61 9.62
N ALA A 40 -13.74 6.44 10.46
CA ALA A 40 -14.44 7.51 11.18
C ALA A 40 -14.85 8.67 10.25
N GLN A 41 -14.00 9.02 9.29
CA GLN A 41 -14.27 10.07 8.30
C GLN A 41 -14.88 9.51 7.00
N GLN A 42 -14.88 8.20 6.80
CA GLN A 42 -15.33 7.50 5.58
C GLN A 42 -14.63 8.01 4.30
N VAL A 43 -13.32 8.28 4.39
CA VAL A 43 -12.50 8.75 3.28
C VAL A 43 -11.27 7.87 3.09
N PHE A 44 -10.77 7.84 1.85
CA PHE A 44 -9.45 7.30 1.54
C PHE A 44 -8.43 8.44 1.54
N TYR A 45 -7.28 8.21 2.15
CA TYR A 45 -6.09 9.02 1.93
C TYR A 45 -5.29 8.40 0.79
N VAL A 46 -4.74 9.23 -0.08
CA VAL A 46 -3.88 8.82 -1.20
C VAL A 46 -2.62 9.66 -1.21
N SER A 47 -1.45 9.02 -1.40
CA SER A 47 -0.16 9.70 -1.52
C SER A 47 0.13 10.12 -2.95
N GLY A 48 1.01 11.08 -3.17
CA GLY A 48 1.43 11.51 -4.49
C GLY A 48 2.92 11.28 -4.73
N VAL A 49 3.24 10.54 -5.79
CA VAL A 49 4.63 10.26 -6.19
C VAL A 49 5.22 11.40 -7.01
N ARG A 50 4.50 11.87 -8.03
CA ARG A 50 5.02 12.94 -8.88
C ARG A 50 4.92 14.30 -8.19
N ILE A 51 3.83 14.55 -7.46
CA ILE A 51 3.62 15.72 -6.59
C ILE A 51 3.51 15.21 -5.16
N PRO A 52 4.47 15.52 -4.27
CA PRO A 52 4.51 14.99 -2.90
C PRO A 52 3.40 15.58 -2.03
N SER A 53 2.23 15.00 -2.17
CA SER A 53 1.00 15.44 -1.51
C SER A 53 0.26 14.26 -0.87
N ILE A 54 -0.62 14.58 0.08
CA ILE A 54 -1.63 13.67 0.60
C ILE A 54 -2.99 14.27 0.26
N GLY A 55 -3.82 13.50 -0.41
CA GLY A 55 -5.21 13.85 -0.70
C GLY A 55 -6.20 13.01 0.07
N LYS A 56 -7.40 13.53 0.26
CA LYS A 56 -8.60 12.83 0.73
C LYS A 56 -9.50 12.56 -0.47
N VAL A 57 -9.98 11.34 -0.59
CA VAL A 57 -10.98 10.94 -1.61
C VAL A 57 -12.20 10.37 -0.89
N ASP A 58 -13.36 10.98 -1.06
CA ASP A 58 -14.60 10.45 -0.52
C ASP A 58 -15.25 9.43 -1.48
N LYS A 59 -16.34 8.79 -1.02
CA LYS A 59 -17.06 7.78 -1.83
C LYS A 59 -17.65 8.32 -3.13
N SER A 60 -17.84 9.65 -3.25
CA SER A 60 -18.31 10.28 -4.49
C SER A 60 -17.18 10.57 -5.49
N GLY A 61 -15.91 10.32 -5.11
CA GLY A 61 -14.75 10.63 -5.92
C GLY A 61 -14.26 12.08 -5.77
N ARG A 62 -14.78 12.84 -4.82
CA ARG A 62 -14.28 14.19 -4.55
C ARG A 62 -12.90 14.12 -3.90
N TYR A 63 -11.90 14.62 -4.60
CA TYR A 63 -10.54 14.78 -4.11
C TYR A 63 -10.36 16.14 -3.43
N THR A 64 -9.69 16.14 -2.27
CA THR A 64 -9.28 17.38 -1.57
C THR A 64 -7.85 17.19 -1.06
N GLN A 65 -6.93 18.06 -1.47
CA GLN A 65 -5.55 18.04 -0.98
C GLN A 65 -5.53 18.42 0.50
N LEU A 66 -4.96 17.56 1.33
CA LEU A 66 -4.79 17.77 2.77
C LEU A 66 -3.41 18.32 3.12
N PHE A 67 -2.38 17.83 2.43
CA PHE A 67 -0.97 18.13 2.70
C PHE A 67 -0.19 18.20 1.40
N MET A 68 0.84 19.04 1.36
CA MET A 68 1.84 19.08 0.29
C MET A 68 3.13 19.68 0.83
N ASP A 69 4.26 19.03 0.53
CA ASP A 69 5.59 19.53 0.87
C ASP A 69 6.60 19.10 -0.20
N SER A 70 7.00 20.03 -1.06
CA SER A 70 7.93 19.76 -2.18
C SER A 70 9.32 19.30 -1.72
N THR A 71 9.69 19.52 -0.46
CA THR A 71 10.96 19.07 0.11
C THR A 71 11.00 17.56 0.32
N LEU A 72 9.85 16.90 0.40
CA LEU A 72 9.71 15.44 0.53
C LEU A 72 9.85 14.69 -0.81
N ARG A 73 9.91 15.40 -1.94
CA ARG A 73 10.11 14.89 -3.30
C ARG A 73 8.99 13.99 -3.80
N SER A 74 8.80 12.81 -3.19
CA SER A 74 7.72 11.87 -3.48
C SER A 74 7.21 11.26 -2.18
N ILE A 75 5.92 10.90 -2.12
CA ILE A 75 5.31 10.20 -1.00
C ILE A 75 4.76 8.86 -1.50
N TYR A 76 5.08 7.78 -0.78
CA TYR A 76 4.78 6.40 -1.14
C TYR A 76 3.84 5.73 -0.12
N GLY A 77 4.13 4.53 0.32
CA GLY A 77 3.33 3.77 1.27
C GLY A 77 2.95 4.55 2.52
N MET A 78 1.73 4.31 3.01
CA MET A 78 1.18 5.03 4.17
C MET A 78 0.28 4.16 5.02
N LYS A 79 0.21 4.48 6.32
CA LYS A 79 -0.70 3.83 7.27
C LYS A 79 -1.23 4.85 8.28
N LEU A 80 -2.51 4.70 8.67
CA LEU A 80 -3.04 5.38 9.85
C LEU A 80 -2.49 4.72 11.12
N ASP A 81 -2.21 5.52 12.13
CA ASP A 81 -1.92 5.01 13.48
C ASP A 81 -3.18 4.33 14.08
N ALA A 82 -2.97 3.51 15.11
CA ALA A 82 -4.07 2.79 15.77
C ALA A 82 -5.15 3.72 16.36
N ALA A 83 -4.79 4.95 16.70
CA ALA A 83 -5.73 5.96 17.20
C ALA A 83 -6.52 6.64 16.06
N GLY A 84 -6.14 6.42 14.80
CA GLY A 84 -6.74 7.08 13.64
C GLY A 84 -6.56 8.59 13.62
N LYS A 85 -5.50 9.11 14.27
CA LYS A 85 -5.22 10.56 14.40
C LYS A 85 -4.07 11.04 13.55
N LYS A 86 -3.09 10.17 13.30
CA LYS A 86 -1.93 10.47 12.48
C LYS A 86 -1.87 9.56 11.27
N LEU A 87 -1.52 10.13 10.14
CA LEU A 87 -1.18 9.39 8.93
C LEU A 87 0.34 9.40 8.81
N TRP A 88 0.94 8.21 8.91
CA TRP A 88 2.37 7.99 8.71
C TRP A 88 2.63 7.58 7.27
N PHE A 89 3.71 8.06 6.67
CA PHE A 89 4.06 7.75 5.30
C PHE A 89 5.57 7.79 5.05
N CYS A 90 5.99 7.04 4.04
CA CYS A 90 7.34 7.04 3.52
C CYS A 90 7.54 8.16 2.50
N ALA A 91 8.69 8.85 2.56
CA ALA A 91 9.07 9.84 1.57
C ALA A 91 10.51 9.62 1.09
N SER A 92 10.69 9.73 -0.24
CA SER A 92 11.96 9.49 -0.92
C SER A 92 12.09 10.33 -2.18
N ASP A 93 13.31 10.50 -2.67
CA ASP A 93 13.59 11.13 -3.96
C ASP A 93 13.88 10.06 -5.01
N GLY A 94 12.83 9.58 -5.65
CA GLY A 94 12.89 8.57 -6.71
C GLY A 94 12.81 9.17 -8.12
N ASN A 95 12.63 8.30 -9.11
CA ASN A 95 12.69 8.67 -10.53
C ASN A 95 11.58 9.63 -10.99
N TYR A 96 10.43 9.63 -10.34
CA TYR A 96 9.18 10.20 -10.86
C TYR A 96 8.77 11.53 -10.25
N SER A 97 9.51 12.02 -9.24
CA SER A 97 9.22 13.32 -8.63
C SER A 97 9.38 14.48 -9.61
N LYS A 98 8.40 15.38 -9.63
CA LYS A 98 8.54 16.69 -10.29
C LYS A 98 9.59 17.58 -9.60
N PHE A 99 9.90 17.30 -8.34
CA PHE A 99 10.78 18.08 -7.47
C PHE A 99 12.09 17.36 -7.15
N LYS A 100 12.47 16.34 -7.91
CA LYS A 100 13.74 15.63 -7.68
C LYS A 100 14.92 16.59 -7.64
N SER A 101 15.95 16.25 -6.89
CA SER A 101 17.14 17.07 -6.71
C SER A 101 18.38 16.19 -6.70
N ASP A 102 19.45 16.60 -7.39
CA ASP A 102 20.72 15.85 -7.42
C ASP A 102 21.31 15.63 -6.01
N ALA A 103 21.02 16.52 -5.08
CA ALA A 103 21.46 16.39 -3.68
C ALA A 103 20.77 15.25 -2.93
N THR A 104 19.50 14.93 -3.29
CA THR A 104 18.68 13.96 -2.57
C THR A 104 18.27 12.75 -3.40
N PHE A 105 18.48 12.79 -4.72
CA PHE A 105 18.10 11.73 -5.65
C PHE A 105 18.71 10.39 -5.24
N LYS A 106 17.83 9.38 -5.03
CA LYS A 106 18.16 8.03 -4.52
C LYS A 106 18.95 8.02 -3.19
N ARG A 107 18.90 9.09 -2.42
CA ARG A 107 19.59 9.19 -1.13
C ARG A 107 18.66 9.54 0.00
N MET A 108 17.57 10.26 -0.28
CA MET A 108 16.63 10.67 0.75
C MET A 108 15.75 9.50 1.19
N MET A 109 15.68 9.29 2.49
CA MET A 109 14.81 8.32 3.13
C MET A 109 14.22 8.91 4.40
N ARG A 110 12.90 9.15 4.41
CA ARG A 110 12.22 9.80 5.54
C ARG A 110 10.95 9.06 5.92
N LEU A 111 10.68 9.03 7.22
CA LEU A 111 9.39 8.65 7.78
C LEU A 111 8.72 9.90 8.35
N VAL A 112 7.55 10.22 7.82
CA VAL A 112 6.83 11.46 8.15
C VAL A 112 5.44 11.13 8.67
N ALA A 113 4.92 11.96 9.59
CA ALA A 113 3.52 11.88 10.00
C ALA A 113 2.85 13.26 9.96
N ILE A 114 1.58 13.26 9.61
CA ILE A 114 0.69 14.43 9.69
C ILE A 114 -0.51 14.14 10.59
N ASP A 115 -1.03 15.18 11.22
CA ASP A 115 -2.35 15.15 11.84
C ASP A 115 -3.43 15.15 10.74
N ILE A 116 -4.34 14.19 10.77
CA ILE A 116 -5.33 13.98 9.70
C ILE A 116 -6.42 15.05 9.61
N ASN A 117 -6.61 15.84 10.66
CA ASN A 117 -7.62 16.89 10.69
C ASN A 117 -7.06 18.22 10.16
N THR A 118 -5.82 18.52 10.51
CA THR A 118 -5.18 19.81 10.20
C THR A 118 -4.22 19.76 9.02
N GLY A 119 -3.77 18.57 8.62
CA GLY A 119 -2.71 18.38 7.63
C GLY A 119 -1.33 18.83 8.10
N LYS A 120 -1.17 19.23 9.35
CA LYS A 120 0.12 19.68 9.87
C LYS A 120 1.06 18.52 10.13
N LYS A 121 2.33 18.68 9.73
CA LYS A 121 3.40 17.73 10.03
C LYS A 121 3.60 17.63 11.55
N THR A 122 3.56 16.41 12.09
CA THR A 122 3.75 16.13 13.52
C THR A 122 5.07 15.43 13.80
N ASN A 123 5.56 14.66 12.85
CA ASN A 123 6.82 13.94 12.93
C ASN A 123 7.52 14.01 11.57
N ASP A 124 8.85 14.06 11.58
CA ASP A 124 9.69 14.07 10.39
C ASP A 124 11.05 13.47 10.77
N ILE A 125 11.24 12.18 10.50
CA ILE A 125 12.37 11.38 10.94
C ILE A 125 13.22 11.04 9.72
N ASP A 126 14.47 11.51 9.75
CA ASP A 126 15.45 11.20 8.71
C ASP A 126 16.11 9.85 9.00
N LEU A 127 15.98 8.91 8.07
CA LEU A 127 16.55 7.57 8.16
C LEU A 127 17.82 7.42 7.30
N THR A 128 18.16 8.43 6.51
CA THR A 128 19.21 8.41 5.49
C THR A 128 20.57 7.99 6.06
N ALA A 129 20.93 8.51 7.25
CA ALA A 129 22.24 8.26 7.86
C ALA A 129 22.38 6.88 8.54
N LEU A 130 21.32 6.07 8.58
CA LEU A 130 21.33 4.75 9.22
C LEU A 130 22.06 3.69 8.40
N SER A 131 22.24 3.90 7.10
CA SER A 131 23.12 3.08 6.27
C SER A 131 23.72 3.90 5.12
N ILE A 132 24.69 3.32 4.44
CA ILE A 132 25.37 3.94 3.29
C ILE A 132 24.80 3.38 2.00
N GLY A 133 24.63 4.21 0.97
CA GLY A 133 24.23 3.79 -0.37
C GLY A 133 23.02 4.53 -0.91
N GLU A 134 22.35 3.88 -1.86
CA GLU A 134 21.08 4.36 -2.41
C GLU A 134 19.92 3.97 -1.48
N HIS A 135 18.92 4.83 -1.38
CA HIS A 135 17.76 4.65 -0.51
C HIS A 135 16.46 4.90 -1.23
N PHE A 136 15.47 4.11 -0.87
CA PHE A 136 14.08 4.31 -1.26
C PHE A 136 13.14 3.79 -0.17
N ALA A 137 12.71 4.68 0.75
CA ALA A 137 11.63 4.37 1.70
C ALA A 137 10.37 4.09 0.91
N ASN A 138 9.91 2.84 0.90
CA ASN A 138 8.80 2.41 0.07
C ASN A 138 7.51 2.23 0.88
N ASP A 139 7.45 1.26 1.79
CA ASP A 139 6.26 0.97 2.57
C ASP A 139 6.57 0.83 4.06
N LEU A 140 5.54 0.84 4.89
CA LEU A 140 5.65 0.77 6.34
C LEU A 140 4.56 -0.11 6.97
N THR A 141 4.85 -0.65 8.14
CA THR A 141 3.87 -1.34 8.98
C THR A 141 4.13 -1.07 10.46
N PHE A 142 3.08 -1.18 11.28
CA PHE A 142 3.17 -1.09 12.74
C PHE A 142 3.19 -2.48 13.36
N ASP A 143 3.91 -2.63 14.48
CA ASP A 143 3.67 -3.75 15.40
C ASP A 143 2.65 -3.37 16.49
N ASP A 144 2.32 -4.33 17.35
CA ASP A 144 1.41 -4.20 18.48
C ASP A 144 1.91 -3.27 19.60
N LYS A 145 3.21 -2.90 19.57
CA LYS A 145 3.86 -1.99 20.52
C LYS A 145 3.98 -0.57 19.99
N GLY A 146 3.50 -0.33 18.76
CA GLY A 146 3.59 0.97 18.10
C GLY A 146 4.95 1.27 17.47
N ASN A 147 5.83 0.28 17.33
CA ASN A 147 7.02 0.43 16.50
C ASN A 147 6.62 0.40 15.02
N ILE A 148 7.38 1.13 14.20
CA ILE A 148 7.17 1.23 12.77
C ILE A 148 8.35 0.57 12.07
N TYR A 149 8.06 -0.32 11.10
CA TYR A 149 9.05 -0.95 10.25
C TYR A 149 8.93 -0.40 8.84
N ILE A 150 10.05 -0.09 8.21
CA ILE A 150 10.11 0.60 6.92
C ILE A 150 11.02 -0.20 5.98
N THR A 151 10.53 -0.52 4.77
CA THR A 151 11.33 -1.15 3.72
C THR A 151 12.13 -0.12 2.93
N ASP A 152 13.36 -0.50 2.58
CA ASP A 152 14.21 0.23 1.63
C ASP A 152 14.32 -0.58 0.34
N SER A 153 13.78 -0.06 -0.77
CA SER A 153 13.75 -0.77 -2.03
C SER A 153 15.08 -0.76 -2.78
N TYR A 154 15.99 0.18 -2.48
CA TYR A 154 17.29 0.28 -3.15
C TYR A 154 18.43 -0.32 -2.33
N SER A 155 18.24 -0.53 -1.05
CA SER A 155 19.24 -1.18 -0.20
C SER A 155 18.67 -2.44 0.48
N PRO A 156 19.54 -3.37 0.91
CA PRO A 156 19.09 -4.64 1.52
C PRO A 156 18.69 -4.47 2.99
N ASN A 157 17.88 -3.45 3.30
CA ASN A 157 17.60 -3.02 4.66
C ASN A 157 16.09 -2.95 4.98
N ILE A 158 15.77 -3.24 6.25
CA ILE A 158 14.54 -2.81 6.91
C ILE A 158 14.95 -1.94 8.10
N TYR A 159 14.30 -0.80 8.27
CA TYR A 159 14.52 0.10 9.42
C TYR A 159 13.38 -0.03 10.41
N LYS A 160 13.66 0.37 11.65
CA LYS A 160 12.69 0.44 12.73
C LYS A 160 12.74 1.81 13.37
N VAL A 161 11.56 2.39 13.60
CA VAL A 161 11.36 3.53 14.48
C VAL A 161 10.55 3.04 15.66
N ASP A 162 11.11 3.14 16.88
CA ASP A 162 10.40 2.70 18.08
C ASP A 162 9.29 3.70 18.49
N ALA A 163 8.44 3.30 19.42
CA ALA A 163 7.34 4.13 19.91
C ALA A 163 7.80 5.46 20.54
N ALA A 164 9.09 5.58 20.93
CA ALA A 164 9.71 6.82 21.40
C ALA A 164 10.26 7.68 20.25
N GLY A 165 10.16 7.23 18.99
CA GLY A 165 10.64 7.94 17.81
C GLY A 165 12.13 7.73 17.50
N ARG A 166 12.80 6.76 18.13
CA ARG A 166 14.20 6.45 17.87
C ARG A 166 14.34 5.51 16.69
N ALA A 167 15.08 5.94 15.68
CA ALA A 167 15.32 5.17 14.46
C ALA A 167 16.57 4.29 14.58
N SER A 168 16.52 3.11 13.96
CA SER A 168 17.64 2.15 13.90
C SER A 168 17.52 1.27 12.65
N LEU A 169 18.66 0.70 12.21
CA LEU A 169 18.67 -0.42 11.28
C LEU A 169 18.11 -1.64 12.02
N PHE A 170 17.04 -2.24 11.48
CA PHE A 170 16.40 -3.40 12.10
C PHE A 170 16.93 -4.72 11.54
N ALA A 171 16.99 -4.83 10.22
CA ALA A 171 17.47 -6.03 9.54
C ALA A 171 18.25 -5.66 8.28
N ASN A 172 19.29 -6.43 7.98
CA ASN A 172 20.05 -6.37 6.74
C ASN A 172 20.25 -7.79 6.21
N SER A 173 19.98 -8.02 4.92
CA SER A 173 20.17 -9.34 4.31
C SER A 173 20.31 -9.25 2.80
N PRO A 174 21.21 -10.05 2.18
CA PRO A 174 21.24 -10.18 0.73
C PRO A 174 19.92 -10.64 0.11
N LEU A 175 19.05 -11.32 0.87
CA LEU A 175 17.72 -11.73 0.42
C LEU A 175 16.78 -10.54 0.16
N PHE A 176 17.09 -9.37 0.69
CA PHE A 176 16.31 -8.15 0.48
C PHE A 176 16.66 -7.43 -0.82
N TYR A 177 17.84 -7.70 -1.36
CA TYR A 177 18.33 -7.05 -2.57
C TYR A 177 17.71 -7.67 -3.84
N ALA A 178 17.45 -6.81 -4.82
CA ALA A 178 17.23 -7.18 -6.21
C ALA A 178 17.74 -6.06 -7.13
N ALA A 179 18.02 -6.37 -8.39
CA ALA A 179 18.31 -5.34 -9.37
C ALA A 179 17.04 -4.48 -9.61
N GLY A 180 17.12 -3.18 -9.32
CA GLY A 180 15.98 -2.27 -9.34
C GLY A 180 15.26 -2.18 -8.00
N ILE A 181 14.02 -2.63 -7.93
CA ILE A 181 13.22 -2.61 -6.70
C ILE A 181 13.40 -3.93 -5.94
N GLY A 182 13.98 -3.87 -4.76
CA GLY A 182 14.11 -4.99 -3.82
C GLY A 182 12.86 -5.15 -2.97
N LEU A 183 12.99 -4.93 -1.65
CA LEU A 183 11.82 -4.96 -0.73
C LEU A 183 10.81 -3.89 -1.11
N ASN A 184 9.51 -4.24 -1.00
CA ASN A 184 8.40 -3.35 -1.26
C ASN A 184 7.40 -3.46 -0.10
N GLY A 185 6.18 -3.92 -0.32
CA GLY A 185 5.17 -4.05 0.71
C GLY A 185 5.57 -4.96 1.86
N LEU A 186 5.14 -4.62 3.08
CA LEU A 186 5.35 -5.45 4.26
C LEU A 186 4.15 -5.39 5.20
N VAL A 187 3.99 -6.46 6.00
CA VAL A 187 3.00 -6.54 7.08
C VAL A 187 3.64 -7.11 8.34
N TYR A 188 3.19 -6.66 9.51
CA TYR A 188 3.53 -7.28 10.79
C TYR A 188 2.49 -8.33 11.15
N HIS A 189 2.96 -9.52 11.49
CA HIS A 189 2.12 -10.63 11.94
C HIS A 189 2.04 -10.67 13.47
N PRO A 190 0.87 -10.86 14.10
CA PRO A 190 0.71 -10.86 15.56
C PRO A 190 1.59 -11.89 16.30
N SER A 191 2.04 -12.95 15.63
CA SER A 191 3.00 -13.91 16.20
C SER A 191 4.45 -13.39 16.25
N GLY A 192 4.70 -12.09 15.97
CA GLY A 192 5.99 -11.46 16.19
C GLY A 192 7.00 -11.58 15.03
N TYR A 193 6.54 -11.51 13.79
CA TYR A 193 7.41 -11.46 12.61
C TYR A 193 6.83 -10.55 11.53
N LEU A 194 7.69 -10.12 10.61
CA LEU A 194 7.29 -9.44 9.40
C LEU A 194 7.15 -10.45 8.24
N LEU A 195 6.19 -10.19 7.36
CA LEU A 195 6.18 -10.73 6.01
C LEU A 195 6.42 -9.56 5.06
N ALA A 196 7.37 -9.72 4.14
CA ALA A 196 7.70 -8.69 3.16
C ALA A 196 7.82 -9.31 1.77
N VAL A 197 7.41 -8.58 0.73
CA VAL A 197 7.65 -8.99 -0.65
C VAL A 197 8.95 -8.38 -1.15
N ASN A 198 9.80 -9.20 -1.77
CA ASN A 198 10.88 -8.72 -2.63
C ASN A 198 10.35 -8.65 -4.06
N SER A 199 10.14 -7.43 -4.55
CA SER A 199 9.48 -7.14 -5.83
C SER A 199 10.26 -7.71 -7.02
N GLY A 200 11.56 -7.47 -7.07
CA GLY A 200 12.41 -7.94 -8.17
C GLY A 200 12.67 -9.45 -8.14
N ALA A 201 12.82 -10.05 -6.95
CA ALA A 201 12.97 -11.49 -6.80
C ALA A 201 11.62 -12.24 -6.87
N GLY A 202 10.50 -11.51 -6.80
CA GLY A 202 9.15 -12.08 -6.90
C GLY A 202 8.81 -13.07 -5.78
N CYS A 203 9.28 -12.86 -4.56
CA CYS A 203 9.11 -13.81 -3.45
C CYS A 203 8.70 -13.13 -2.15
N LEU A 204 8.07 -13.89 -1.26
CA LEU A 204 7.79 -13.48 0.12
C LEU A 204 8.91 -13.94 1.06
N LEU A 205 9.24 -13.07 2.01
CA LEU A 205 10.22 -13.31 3.06
C LEU A 205 9.54 -13.21 4.42
N LYS A 206 9.92 -14.11 5.35
CA LYS A 206 9.54 -14.08 6.76
C LYS A 206 10.73 -13.64 7.58
N ILE A 207 10.55 -12.58 8.42
CA ILE A 207 11.60 -11.96 9.22
C ILE A 207 11.14 -11.95 10.69
N PRO A 208 11.66 -12.83 11.57
CA PRO A 208 11.31 -12.82 12.99
C PRO A 208 11.71 -11.52 13.67
N ALA A 209 10.79 -10.86 14.39
CA ALA A 209 11.08 -9.60 15.06
C ALA A 209 12.05 -9.75 16.25
N SER A 210 12.08 -10.93 16.87
CA SER A 210 12.99 -11.26 17.98
C SER A 210 14.40 -11.65 17.52
N ASN A 211 14.54 -12.11 16.26
CA ASN A 211 15.82 -12.47 15.65
C ASN A 211 15.83 -12.09 14.16
N PRO A 212 16.05 -10.82 13.82
CA PRO A 212 15.91 -10.31 12.46
C PRO A 212 17.02 -10.77 11.50
N THR A 213 17.93 -11.64 11.94
CA THR A 213 18.93 -12.33 11.10
C THR A 213 18.45 -13.69 10.59
N ASP A 214 17.44 -14.28 11.20
CA ASP A 214 16.86 -15.57 10.82
C ASP A 214 15.76 -15.42 9.75
N ILE A 215 16.17 -14.92 8.61
CA ILE A 215 15.27 -14.61 7.49
C ILE A 215 15.07 -15.83 6.63
N THR A 216 13.82 -16.16 6.34
CA THR A 216 13.48 -17.29 5.49
C THR A 216 12.61 -16.88 4.31
N ARG A 217 12.83 -17.53 3.15
CA ARG A 217 11.92 -17.40 2.01
C ARG A 217 10.71 -18.31 2.23
N VAL A 218 9.51 -17.78 2.11
CA VAL A 218 8.28 -18.56 2.09
C VAL A 218 8.26 -19.40 0.81
N LYS A 219 8.09 -20.70 0.92
CA LYS A 219 8.04 -21.60 -0.25
C LYS A 219 6.65 -21.51 -0.89
N ILE A 220 6.58 -20.88 -2.06
CA ILE A 220 5.34 -20.73 -2.84
C ILE A 220 5.64 -21.22 -4.26
N PRO A 221 4.77 -22.06 -4.88
CA PRO A 221 4.98 -22.56 -6.25
C PRO A 221 4.92 -21.50 -7.35
N GLN A 222 4.67 -20.23 -6.98
CA GLN A 222 4.49 -19.09 -7.89
C GLN A 222 5.44 -17.96 -7.53
N PHE A 223 5.90 -17.20 -8.54
CA PHE A 223 6.65 -15.96 -8.39
C PHE A 223 5.73 -14.76 -8.59
N PHE A 224 6.05 -13.65 -7.92
CA PHE A 224 5.30 -12.40 -7.97
C PHE A 224 6.21 -11.22 -8.37
N PRO A 225 6.79 -11.22 -9.60
CA PRO A 225 7.61 -10.10 -10.06
C PRO A 225 6.77 -8.82 -10.10
N GLY A 226 7.30 -7.73 -9.53
CA GLY A 226 6.52 -6.52 -9.30
C GLY A 226 5.47 -6.68 -8.21
N GLY A 227 5.70 -7.62 -7.26
CA GLY A 227 4.93 -7.63 -6.01
C GLY A 227 5.12 -6.31 -5.27
N ASP A 228 3.99 -5.68 -4.92
CA ASP A 228 3.93 -4.31 -4.42
C ASP A 228 3.27 -4.28 -3.03
N GLY A 229 2.22 -3.54 -2.80
CA GLY A 229 1.57 -3.43 -1.51
C GLY A 229 1.03 -4.74 -0.96
N MET A 230 1.06 -4.88 0.37
CA MET A 230 0.57 -6.04 1.10
C MET A 230 -0.42 -5.65 2.18
N LEU A 231 -1.41 -6.55 2.43
CA LEU A 231 -2.30 -6.50 3.60
C LEU A 231 -2.31 -7.85 4.32
N LEU A 232 -2.32 -7.82 5.63
CA LEU A 232 -2.62 -9.00 6.45
C LEU A 232 -4.14 -9.10 6.62
N ASN A 233 -4.77 -10.12 6.02
CA ASN A 233 -6.21 -10.35 6.11
C ASN A 233 -6.56 -11.01 7.45
N ASP A 234 -5.80 -12.02 7.81
CA ASP A 234 -5.83 -12.77 9.05
C ASP A 234 -4.47 -13.44 9.28
N ASN A 235 -4.32 -14.24 10.34
CA ASN A 235 -3.05 -14.89 10.67
C ASN A 235 -2.52 -15.84 9.59
N ASN A 236 -3.36 -16.28 8.68
CA ASN A 236 -3.00 -17.29 7.68
C ASN A 236 -3.10 -16.78 6.24
N THR A 237 -3.57 -15.55 6.03
CA THR A 237 -3.85 -15.02 4.70
C THR A 237 -3.31 -13.60 4.54
N VAL A 238 -2.56 -13.36 3.45
CA VAL A 238 -2.17 -12.02 3.01
C VAL A 238 -2.76 -11.73 1.64
N THR A 239 -3.14 -10.47 1.44
CA THR A 239 -3.39 -9.91 0.11
C THR A 239 -2.09 -9.32 -0.42
N LEU A 240 -1.73 -9.65 -1.66
CA LEU A 240 -0.58 -9.13 -2.39
C LEU A 240 -1.03 -8.47 -3.68
N VAL A 241 -0.63 -7.23 -3.91
CA VAL A 241 -0.76 -6.53 -5.19
C VAL A 241 0.42 -6.88 -6.08
N GLN A 242 0.18 -7.17 -7.37
CA GLN A 242 1.23 -7.38 -8.36
C GLN A 242 0.96 -6.51 -9.59
N ASN A 243 1.92 -5.68 -9.96
CA ASN A 243 1.79 -4.72 -11.08
C ASN A 243 2.74 -4.95 -12.26
N GLN A 244 3.77 -5.76 -12.11
CA GLN A 244 4.65 -6.13 -13.23
C GLN A 244 4.20 -7.45 -13.83
N SER A 245 4.21 -7.54 -15.16
CA SER A 245 3.77 -8.69 -15.97
C SER A 245 2.25 -8.93 -15.94
N VAL A 246 1.60 -8.71 -14.81
CA VAL A 246 0.14 -8.79 -14.64
C VAL A 246 -0.33 -7.71 -13.68
N ASN A 247 -1.51 -7.15 -13.91
CA ASN A 247 -2.17 -6.24 -12.98
C ASN A 247 -3.20 -7.06 -12.19
N LYS A 248 -2.73 -7.78 -11.15
CA LYS A 248 -3.57 -8.70 -10.37
C LYS A 248 -3.36 -8.55 -8.87
N ILE A 249 -4.39 -8.93 -8.14
CA ILE A 249 -4.38 -8.99 -6.70
C ILE A 249 -4.58 -10.45 -6.29
N PHE A 250 -3.74 -10.94 -5.41
CA PHE A 250 -3.74 -12.32 -4.94
C PHE A 250 -4.05 -12.39 -3.45
N GLN A 251 -4.75 -13.45 -3.03
CA GLN A 251 -4.74 -13.89 -1.64
C GLN A 251 -3.89 -15.15 -1.54
N ILE A 252 -2.89 -15.09 -0.66
CA ILE A 252 -1.91 -16.12 -0.44
C ILE A 252 -2.14 -16.67 0.98
N THR A 253 -2.29 -17.97 1.10
CA THR A 253 -2.66 -18.60 2.37
C THR A 253 -1.63 -19.65 2.77
N THR A 254 -1.31 -19.69 4.08
CA THR A 254 -0.46 -20.70 4.72
C THR A 254 -1.27 -21.63 5.63
N ALA A 255 -0.70 -22.80 5.94
CA ALA A 255 -1.19 -23.72 6.97
C ALA A 255 -0.09 -24.11 7.98
N ASP A 256 1.12 -23.52 7.85
CA ASP A 256 2.31 -23.92 8.59
C ASP A 256 3.18 -22.74 9.04
N GLU A 257 2.51 -21.64 9.45
CA GLU A 257 3.17 -20.41 9.92
C GLU A 257 4.14 -19.78 8.91
N TRP A 258 3.76 -19.79 7.63
CA TRP A 258 4.51 -19.19 6.52
C TRP A 258 5.86 -19.88 6.22
N LYS A 259 5.99 -21.18 6.50
CA LYS A 259 7.06 -22.01 5.92
C LYS A 259 6.77 -22.29 4.45
N THR A 260 5.51 -22.67 4.18
CA THR A 260 4.96 -22.80 2.83
C THR A 260 3.67 -21.99 2.68
N ALA A 261 3.31 -21.64 1.46
CA ALA A 261 2.04 -20.98 1.17
C ALA A 261 1.60 -21.27 -0.27
N LYS A 262 0.34 -20.96 -0.58
CA LYS A 262 -0.23 -21.06 -1.93
C LYS A 262 -1.18 -19.91 -2.21
N VAL A 263 -1.33 -19.57 -3.49
CA VAL A 263 -2.40 -18.68 -3.93
C VAL A 263 -3.73 -19.43 -3.83
N THR A 264 -4.68 -18.88 -3.10
CA THR A 264 -6.02 -19.47 -2.93
C THR A 264 -7.08 -18.68 -3.68
N MET A 265 -6.91 -17.37 -3.79
CA MET A 265 -7.82 -16.48 -4.47
C MET A 265 -7.04 -15.48 -5.33
N ALA A 266 -7.64 -15.02 -6.43
CA ALA A 266 -7.09 -13.94 -7.25
C ALA A 266 -8.23 -13.10 -7.85
N THR A 267 -7.93 -11.86 -8.23
CA THR A 267 -8.88 -11.09 -9.04
C THR A 267 -8.98 -11.66 -10.46
N PRO A 268 -10.15 -11.63 -11.10
CA PRO A 268 -10.30 -12.12 -12.47
C PRO A 268 -9.53 -11.25 -13.47
N ALA A 269 -9.28 -11.77 -14.67
CA ALA A 269 -8.50 -11.08 -15.70
C ALA A 269 -9.18 -9.80 -16.22
N ASP A 270 -10.50 -9.77 -16.22
CA ASP A 270 -11.33 -8.64 -16.66
C ASP A 270 -11.51 -7.54 -15.59
N ALA A 271 -10.91 -7.68 -14.42
CA ALA A 271 -10.93 -6.65 -13.40
C ALA A 271 -10.26 -5.33 -13.85
N LEU A 272 -9.40 -5.37 -14.88
CA LEU A 272 -8.81 -4.21 -15.58
C LEU A 272 -8.17 -3.18 -14.64
N PHE A 273 -7.35 -3.63 -13.71
CA PHE A 273 -6.53 -2.72 -12.89
C PHE A 273 -5.50 -1.97 -13.76
N ALA A 274 -5.32 -0.69 -13.46
CA ALA A 274 -4.40 0.21 -14.17
C ALA A 274 -3.12 0.42 -13.35
N GLN A 275 -2.18 -0.52 -13.44
CA GLN A 275 -0.96 -0.59 -12.64
C GLN A 275 -1.25 -0.37 -11.14
N PRO A 276 -1.86 -1.37 -10.49
CA PRO A 276 -2.20 -1.29 -9.08
C PRO A 276 -0.92 -1.24 -8.23
N SER A 277 -0.89 -0.43 -7.18
CA SER A 277 0.26 -0.32 -6.28
C SER A 277 -0.03 -0.87 -4.89
N THR A 278 -0.98 -0.30 -4.20
CA THR A 278 -1.23 -0.57 -2.79
C THR A 278 -2.69 -0.88 -2.54
N ALA A 279 -2.97 -1.56 -1.43
CA ALA A 279 -4.31 -1.92 -1.01
C ALA A 279 -4.62 -1.41 0.40
N THR A 280 -5.91 -1.24 0.70
CA THR A 280 -6.41 -0.95 2.04
C THR A 280 -7.75 -1.63 2.29
N PHE A 281 -8.08 -1.90 3.56
CA PHE A 281 -9.42 -2.33 3.93
C PHE A 281 -10.34 -1.14 4.17
N ALA A 282 -11.58 -1.21 3.65
CA ALA A 282 -12.68 -0.36 4.05
C ALA A 282 -13.86 -1.25 4.49
N GLY A 283 -13.97 -1.47 5.78
CA GLY A 283 -14.81 -2.52 6.34
C GLY A 283 -14.26 -3.91 6.01
N ARG A 284 -15.05 -4.73 5.30
CA ARG A 284 -14.63 -6.07 4.84
C ARG A 284 -14.07 -6.06 3.42
N ASP A 285 -14.17 -4.93 2.75
CA ASP A 285 -13.80 -4.79 1.36
C ASP A 285 -12.33 -4.42 1.21
N THR A 286 -11.68 -5.02 0.22
CA THR A 286 -10.30 -4.68 -0.17
C THR A 286 -10.34 -3.71 -1.34
N TRP A 287 -9.79 -2.52 -1.15
CA TRP A 287 -9.72 -1.46 -2.14
C TRP A 287 -8.28 -1.22 -2.59
N ILE A 288 -8.11 -1.07 -3.90
CA ILE A 288 -6.82 -1.05 -4.59
C ILE A 288 -6.61 0.32 -5.22
N MET A 289 -5.42 0.89 -5.02
CA MET A 289 -4.99 2.09 -5.71
C MET A 289 -4.50 1.77 -7.12
N ASN A 290 -5.14 2.33 -8.14
CA ASN A 290 -4.68 2.30 -9.53
C ASN A 290 -3.76 3.50 -9.76
N SER A 291 -2.44 3.26 -9.70
CA SER A 291 -1.42 4.31 -9.64
C SER A 291 -0.99 4.88 -10.99
N LYS A 292 -1.07 4.09 -12.07
CA LYS A 292 -0.62 4.43 -13.43
C LYS A 292 0.84 4.91 -13.51
N LEU A 293 1.71 4.53 -12.57
CA LEU A 293 3.11 5.01 -12.52
C LEU A 293 3.92 4.64 -13.77
N ASN A 294 3.51 3.60 -14.51
CA ASN A 294 4.12 3.22 -15.78
C ASN A 294 4.09 4.36 -16.84
N GLU A 295 3.09 5.24 -16.78
CA GLU A 295 3.01 6.39 -17.67
C GLU A 295 4.18 7.36 -17.47
N LEU A 296 4.73 7.44 -16.26
CA LEU A 296 5.86 8.32 -15.92
C LEU A 296 7.22 7.81 -16.44
N ALA A 297 7.29 6.59 -16.94
CA ALA A 297 8.47 6.06 -17.61
C ALA A 297 8.65 6.67 -19.00
N ASP A 298 7.57 7.14 -19.62
CA ASP A 298 7.61 7.88 -20.89
C ASP A 298 7.65 9.38 -20.62
N SER A 299 8.79 10.00 -20.88
CA SER A 299 8.99 11.45 -20.69
C SER A 299 8.12 12.34 -21.58
N MET A 300 7.58 11.78 -22.68
CA MET A 300 6.68 12.47 -23.60
C MET A 300 5.20 12.33 -23.23
N HIS A 301 4.89 11.46 -22.27
CA HIS A 301 3.52 11.26 -21.82
C HIS A 301 2.99 12.51 -21.13
N ILE A 302 1.79 12.97 -21.53
CA ILE A 302 1.08 14.03 -20.82
C ILE A 302 0.56 13.45 -19.51
N PRO A 303 0.95 14.02 -18.35
CA PRO A 303 0.56 13.47 -17.06
C PRO A 303 -0.95 13.32 -16.91
N SER A 304 -1.39 12.16 -16.47
CA SER A 304 -2.80 11.87 -16.16
C SER A 304 -3.34 12.77 -15.05
N ASP A 305 -4.61 13.15 -15.21
CA ASP A 305 -5.37 13.93 -14.23
C ASP A 305 -6.34 13.05 -13.42
N ARG A 306 -6.71 11.89 -13.98
CA ARG A 306 -7.74 11.00 -13.42
C ARG A 306 -7.13 9.69 -12.95
N PHE A 307 -7.49 9.34 -11.72
CA PHE A 307 -7.08 8.11 -11.05
C PHE A 307 -8.29 7.41 -10.46
N SER A 308 -8.09 6.20 -9.93
CA SER A 308 -9.19 5.46 -9.33
C SER A 308 -8.75 4.55 -8.20
N ILE A 309 -9.67 4.37 -7.25
CA ILE A 309 -9.61 3.34 -6.22
C ILE A 309 -10.63 2.28 -6.63
N GLN A 310 -10.23 1.01 -6.69
CA GLN A 310 -11.05 -0.06 -7.24
C GLN A 310 -11.22 -1.20 -6.24
N LEU A 311 -12.44 -1.71 -6.13
CA LEU A 311 -12.76 -2.87 -5.30
C LEU A 311 -12.12 -4.14 -5.89
N ALA A 312 -11.44 -4.93 -5.07
CA ALA A 312 -10.92 -6.22 -5.45
C ALA A 312 -11.99 -7.30 -5.23
N ASN A 313 -12.53 -7.83 -6.31
CA ASN A 313 -13.40 -9.00 -6.27
C ASN A 313 -12.54 -10.25 -6.49
N PHE A 314 -12.53 -11.15 -5.51
CA PHE A 314 -11.71 -12.35 -5.56
C PHE A 314 -12.49 -13.57 -6.01
N ILE A 315 -11.87 -14.39 -6.85
CA ILE A 315 -12.36 -15.71 -7.26
C ILE A 315 -11.34 -16.79 -6.87
N PRO A 316 -11.77 -18.03 -6.56
CA PRO A 316 -10.88 -19.13 -6.26
C PRO A 316 -9.93 -19.41 -7.43
N VAL A 317 -8.65 -19.66 -7.09
CA VAL A 317 -7.66 -20.19 -8.04
C VAL A 317 -7.77 -21.70 -8.07
N LYS A 318 -7.97 -22.26 -9.25
CA LYS A 318 -8.09 -23.71 -9.48
C LYS A 318 -6.74 -24.40 -9.51
#